data_eaa962c9b213c13918a35f120837a5ba
#
_entry.id   eaa962c9b213c13918a35f120837a5ba
#
_cell.length_a   1.000
_cell.length_b   1.000
_cell.length_c   1.000
_cell.angle_alpha   90.00
_cell.angle_beta   90.00
_cell.angle_gamma   90.00
#
_symmetry.space_group_name_H-M   'P 1'
#
loop_
_entity.id
_entity.type
_entity.pdbx_description
1 polymer ?
#
loop_
_entity_poly.entity_id
_entity_poly.type
_entity_poly.pdbx_seq_one_letter_code
_entity_poly.pdbx_strand_id
1 'polypeptide(L)'
;MVLNNYKQTRLDNGLRVVSEYVDSVYSISLGVCVLAGSNDETEEINGLAHLLEHMAFKGTSNRSALQIATDIESLGGYVNAFTSKTYTCYYTRLMSEYLEDGVDVLADVVQNNLLREEDIEREKTVVKEEIKDSEDSPSSIIHDYFIEQLFPNHPYGRPIQGTQETVGSISRQQIVEFTDKYYNPDNIVIAAAGRVKHEELVEQVQKYFSQEIGTQTEHSHHHFKPVEKRKKVYKKPIKQSHVLMGTRIFPRKDDRRFELSLLNVLLSGGLSSRLF
;
A
#
# COMPACT_ATOMS: atom_id res chain seq x y z
N MET A 1 -4.80 -15.21 21.46
CA MET A 1 -3.96 -14.27 22.20
C MET A 1 -4.71 -12.95 22.22
N VAL A 2 -5.16 -12.49 23.37
CA VAL A 2 -5.81 -11.16 23.47
C VAL A 2 -4.68 -10.16 23.43
N LEU A 3 -4.69 -9.25 22.45
CA LEU A 3 -3.71 -8.16 22.34
C LEU A 3 -4.01 -7.17 23.48
N ASN A 4 -3.39 -7.37 24.65
CA ASN A 4 -3.65 -6.56 25.87
C ASN A 4 -3.02 -5.14 25.78
N ASN A 5 -2.22 -4.88 24.76
CA ASN A 5 -1.45 -3.63 24.62
C ASN A 5 -1.84 -2.79 23.39
N TYR A 6 -2.91 -3.17 22.70
CA TYR A 6 -3.46 -2.40 21.59
C TYR A 6 -4.24 -1.19 22.09
N LYS A 7 -3.89 -0.01 21.61
CA LYS A 7 -4.60 1.25 21.86
C LYS A 7 -4.96 1.93 20.55
N GLN A 8 -6.04 2.70 20.58
CA GLN A 8 -6.49 3.50 19.44
C GLN A 8 -7.01 4.85 19.93
N THR A 9 -6.63 5.92 19.22
CA THR A 9 -7.15 7.27 19.38
C THR A 9 -7.59 7.81 18.02
N ARG A 10 -8.70 8.52 18.00
CA ARG A 10 -9.10 9.34 16.83
C ARG A 10 -8.93 10.80 17.24
N LEU A 11 -8.14 11.54 16.46
CA LEU A 11 -7.89 12.95 16.66
C LEU A 11 -9.07 13.79 16.19
N ASP A 12 -9.12 15.07 16.61
CA ASP A 12 -10.18 15.99 16.25
C ASP A 12 -10.28 16.23 14.73
N ASN A 13 -9.15 16.17 14.01
CA ASN A 13 -9.11 16.24 12.55
C ASN A 13 -9.49 14.93 11.84
N GLY A 14 -9.94 13.91 12.57
CA GLY A 14 -10.40 12.63 12.02
C GLY A 14 -9.31 11.56 11.88
N LEU A 15 -8.03 11.92 11.97
CA LEU A 15 -6.89 11.01 11.83
C LEU A 15 -6.93 9.94 12.93
N ARG A 16 -6.61 8.70 12.56
CA ARG A 16 -6.61 7.56 13.49
C ARG A 16 -5.19 7.15 13.83
N VAL A 17 -4.91 7.04 15.11
CA VAL A 17 -3.63 6.59 15.65
C VAL A 17 -3.84 5.27 16.36
N VAL A 18 -3.09 4.24 15.97
CA VAL A 18 -3.13 2.91 16.58
C VAL A 18 -1.74 2.48 17.00
N SER A 19 -1.62 1.85 18.16
CA SER A 19 -0.35 1.34 18.62
C SER A 19 -0.47 0.00 19.35
N GLU A 20 0.60 -0.78 19.28
CA GLU A 20 0.79 -1.99 20.09
C GLU A 20 2.15 -1.89 20.78
N TYR A 21 2.15 -1.84 22.11
CA TYR A 21 3.37 -1.83 22.90
C TYR A 21 3.96 -3.25 23.02
N VAL A 22 5.23 -3.40 22.63
CA VAL A 22 5.97 -4.67 22.71
C VAL A 22 7.25 -4.45 23.52
N ASP A 23 7.26 -4.91 24.75
CA ASP A 23 8.38 -4.68 25.70
C ASP A 23 9.68 -5.42 25.32
N SER A 24 9.57 -6.53 24.63
CA SER A 24 10.71 -7.39 24.28
C SER A 24 11.62 -6.87 23.18
N VAL A 25 11.29 -5.72 22.55
CA VAL A 25 12.06 -5.10 21.47
C VAL A 25 12.44 -3.68 21.83
N TYR A 26 13.55 -3.18 21.26
CA TYR A 26 13.98 -1.78 21.41
C TYR A 26 13.64 -0.92 20.19
N SER A 27 13.15 -1.53 19.14
CA SER A 27 12.75 -0.85 17.90
C SER A 27 11.25 -0.58 17.87
N ILE A 28 10.89 0.32 16.95
CA ILE A 28 9.52 0.56 16.51
C ILE A 28 9.40 0.32 15.01
N SER A 29 8.25 -0.17 14.58
CA SER A 29 7.80 -0.09 13.21
C SER A 29 6.65 0.92 13.17
N LEU A 30 6.83 1.98 12.41
CA LEU A 30 5.87 3.09 12.27
C LEU A 30 5.42 3.17 10.83
N GLY A 31 4.11 3.25 10.59
CA GLY A 31 3.53 3.37 9.25
C GLY A 31 2.43 4.42 9.19
N VAL A 32 2.41 5.16 8.10
CA VAL A 32 1.33 6.07 7.69
C VAL A 32 0.61 5.39 6.54
N CYS A 33 -0.59 4.89 6.79
CA CYS A 33 -1.41 4.17 5.82
C CYS A 33 -2.51 5.10 5.31
N VAL A 34 -2.44 5.52 4.07
CA VAL A 34 -3.50 6.23 3.35
C VAL A 34 -4.45 5.18 2.80
N LEU A 35 -5.74 5.24 3.13
CA LEU A 35 -6.74 4.26 2.71
C LEU A 35 -7.19 4.51 1.26
N ALA A 36 -6.22 4.62 0.37
CA ALA A 36 -6.41 4.72 -1.07
C ALA A 36 -5.33 3.88 -1.77
N GLY A 37 -5.74 3.12 -2.76
CA GLY A 37 -4.86 2.26 -3.54
C GLY A 37 -5.37 2.12 -4.98
N SER A 38 -4.89 1.11 -5.72
CA SER A 38 -5.26 0.97 -7.12
C SER A 38 -6.75 0.71 -7.37
N ASN A 39 -7.53 0.38 -6.34
CA ASN A 39 -8.99 0.21 -6.44
C ASN A 39 -9.76 1.54 -6.49
N ASP A 40 -9.13 2.62 -6.07
CA ASP A 40 -9.70 3.97 -6.04
C ASP A 40 -9.41 4.76 -7.34
N GLU A 41 -8.65 4.15 -8.25
CA GLU A 41 -8.32 4.71 -9.56
C GLU A 41 -9.44 4.46 -10.59
N THR A 42 -9.57 5.35 -11.56
CA THR A 42 -10.33 5.06 -12.78
C THR A 42 -9.48 4.19 -13.74
N GLU A 43 -10.05 3.77 -14.86
CA GLU A 43 -9.30 2.98 -15.85
C GLU A 43 -8.19 3.81 -16.50
N GLU A 44 -8.45 5.10 -16.74
CA GLU A 44 -7.54 6.02 -17.41
C GLU A 44 -6.29 6.36 -16.57
N ILE A 45 -6.43 6.34 -15.24
CA ILE A 45 -5.32 6.67 -14.31
C ILE A 45 -4.80 5.42 -13.58
N ASN A 46 -5.04 4.22 -14.10
CA ASN A 46 -4.57 3.01 -13.45
C ASN A 46 -3.03 2.98 -13.38
N GLY A 47 -2.51 2.77 -12.17
CA GLY A 47 -1.09 2.84 -11.83
C GLY A 47 -0.67 4.15 -11.14
N LEU A 48 -1.61 5.10 -10.96
CA LEU A 48 -1.31 6.40 -10.35
C LEU A 48 -0.89 6.26 -8.88
N ALA A 49 -1.57 5.43 -8.09
CA ALA A 49 -1.23 5.23 -6.67
C ALA A 49 0.18 4.63 -6.52
N HIS A 50 0.57 3.74 -7.40
CA HIS A 50 1.92 3.17 -7.44
C HIS A 50 2.97 4.20 -7.88
N LEU A 51 2.68 4.99 -8.92
CA LEU A 51 3.54 6.08 -9.33
C LEU A 51 3.72 7.12 -8.22
N LEU A 52 2.64 7.45 -7.47
CA LEU A 52 2.70 8.36 -6.34
C LEU A 52 3.56 7.81 -5.19
N GLU A 53 3.55 6.51 -4.96
CA GLU A 53 4.47 5.84 -4.04
C GLU A 53 5.94 6.09 -4.42
N HIS A 54 6.31 5.91 -5.70
CA HIS A 54 7.64 6.22 -6.21
C HIS A 54 8.01 7.69 -6.01
N MET A 55 7.04 8.60 -6.20
CA MET A 55 7.25 10.03 -6.00
C MET A 55 7.51 10.42 -4.55
N ALA A 56 7.05 9.63 -3.58
CA ALA A 56 7.14 9.96 -2.16
C ALA A 56 8.56 10.28 -1.67
N PHE A 57 9.56 9.61 -2.23
CA PHE A 57 10.96 9.76 -1.84
C PHE A 57 11.79 10.62 -2.80
N LYS A 58 11.17 11.37 -3.72
CA LYS A 58 11.87 12.24 -4.69
C LYS A 58 12.09 13.67 -4.19
N GLY A 59 11.65 13.96 -2.98
CA GLY A 59 11.82 15.22 -2.28
C GLY A 59 10.52 15.87 -1.88
N THR A 60 10.60 16.61 -0.80
CA THR A 60 9.52 17.40 -0.20
C THR A 60 9.87 18.88 -0.23
N SER A 61 8.96 19.74 0.25
CA SER A 61 9.28 21.15 0.46
C SER A 61 10.38 21.38 1.50
N ASN A 62 10.63 20.41 2.39
CA ASN A 62 11.56 20.55 3.51
C ASN A 62 12.84 19.70 3.32
N ARG A 63 12.79 18.62 2.51
CA ARG A 63 13.88 17.65 2.36
C ARG A 63 14.13 17.30 0.89
N SER A 64 15.39 17.23 0.51
CA SER A 64 15.78 16.56 -0.74
C SER A 64 15.61 15.04 -0.62
N ALA A 65 15.60 14.32 -1.76
CA ALA A 65 15.54 12.87 -1.78
C ALA A 65 16.66 12.22 -0.94
N LEU A 66 17.87 12.78 -1.01
CA LEU A 66 19.01 12.30 -0.20
C LEU A 66 18.78 12.53 1.29
N GLN A 67 18.22 13.68 1.69
CA GLN A 67 17.92 13.99 3.08
C GLN A 67 16.84 13.06 3.66
N ILE A 68 15.79 12.73 2.91
CA ILE A 68 14.76 11.76 3.34
C ILE A 68 15.40 10.42 3.72
N ALA A 69 16.31 9.92 2.90
CA ALA A 69 17.02 8.67 3.19
C ALA A 69 17.99 8.83 4.37
N THR A 70 18.85 9.86 4.36
CA THR A 70 19.90 10.04 5.38
C THR A 70 19.34 10.36 6.76
N ASP A 71 18.24 11.07 6.87
CA ASP A 71 17.61 11.40 8.17
C ASP A 71 17.18 10.13 8.91
N ILE A 72 16.80 9.07 8.22
CA ILE A 72 16.43 7.78 8.82
C ILE A 72 17.61 6.80 8.88
N GLU A 73 18.41 6.68 7.81
CA GLU A 73 19.50 5.71 7.74
C GLU A 73 20.63 6.05 8.70
N SER A 74 20.93 7.34 8.96
CA SER A 74 21.92 7.75 9.95
C SER A 74 21.55 7.37 11.38
N LEU A 75 20.26 7.14 11.65
CA LEU A 75 19.74 6.64 12.93
C LEU A 75 19.69 5.09 12.99
N GLY A 76 20.24 4.41 11.98
CA GLY A 76 20.24 2.96 11.88
C GLY A 76 18.88 2.38 11.47
N GLY A 77 17.96 3.21 10.97
CA GLY A 77 16.65 2.83 10.45
C GLY A 77 16.62 2.63 8.94
N TYR A 78 15.43 2.37 8.41
CA TYR A 78 15.15 2.44 6.98
C TYR A 78 13.73 2.95 6.75
N VAL A 79 13.51 3.61 5.62
CA VAL A 79 12.20 4.07 5.16
C VAL A 79 11.83 3.38 3.85
N ASN A 80 10.56 3.02 3.69
CA ASN A 80 10.06 2.39 2.48
C ASN A 80 8.55 2.61 2.34
N ALA A 81 7.97 2.21 1.21
CA ALA A 81 6.53 2.25 0.98
C ALA A 81 6.07 1.02 0.21
N PHE A 82 4.77 0.82 0.15
CA PHE A 82 4.12 -0.12 -0.76
C PHE A 82 2.69 0.29 -1.05
N THR A 83 2.23 -0.03 -2.25
CA THR A 83 0.86 0.16 -2.72
C THR A 83 0.12 -1.16 -2.80
N SER A 84 -1.08 -1.21 -2.24
CA SER A 84 -2.00 -2.33 -2.38
C SER A 84 -3.25 -1.93 -3.18
N LYS A 85 -4.20 -2.84 -3.28
CA LYS A 85 -5.50 -2.54 -3.92
C LYS A 85 -6.31 -1.47 -3.18
N THR A 86 -6.19 -1.39 -1.86
CA THR A 86 -7.08 -0.60 -0.99
C THR A 86 -6.38 0.42 -0.12
N TYR A 87 -5.07 0.43 -0.09
CA TYR A 87 -4.28 1.40 0.67
C TYR A 87 -2.84 1.48 0.18
N THR A 88 -2.22 2.63 0.40
CA THR A 88 -0.78 2.87 0.24
C THR A 88 -0.19 3.13 1.62
N CYS A 89 0.94 2.51 1.93
CA CYS A 89 1.56 2.61 3.25
C CYS A 89 3.02 3.06 3.11
N TYR A 90 3.35 4.16 3.78
CA TYR A 90 4.70 4.69 3.95
C TYR A 90 5.17 4.29 5.34
N TYR A 91 6.31 3.66 5.48
CA TYR A 91 6.72 3.13 6.77
C TYR A 91 8.22 3.25 7.01
N THR A 92 8.56 3.30 8.29
CA THR A 92 9.93 3.27 8.76
C THR A 92 10.09 2.27 9.90
N ARG A 93 11.28 1.77 10.07
CA ARG A 93 11.68 1.01 11.24
C ARG A 93 12.96 1.59 11.80
N LEU A 94 12.96 1.90 13.09
CA LEU A 94 14.05 2.57 13.77
C LEU A 94 14.05 2.23 15.28
N MET A 95 15.05 2.69 16.03
CA MET A 95 15.07 2.56 17.47
C MET A 95 13.99 3.45 18.10
N SER A 96 13.41 3.02 19.23
CA SER A 96 12.30 3.71 19.87
C SER A 96 12.60 5.14 20.31
N GLU A 97 13.85 5.46 20.60
CA GLU A 97 14.31 6.81 20.99
C GLU A 97 14.19 7.83 19.85
N TYR A 98 14.09 7.38 18.59
CA TYR A 98 13.95 8.22 17.40
C TYR A 98 12.50 8.25 16.88
N LEU A 99 11.50 8.04 17.75
CA LEU A 99 10.08 8.07 17.35
C LEU A 99 9.71 9.39 16.68
N GLU A 100 10.17 10.52 17.25
CA GLU A 100 9.88 11.86 16.72
C GLU A 100 10.43 12.01 15.28
N ASP A 101 11.68 11.64 15.05
CA ASP A 101 12.32 11.71 13.72
C ASP A 101 11.54 10.87 12.68
N GLY A 102 11.12 9.67 13.08
CA GLY A 102 10.31 8.81 12.22
C GLY A 102 8.95 9.41 11.87
N VAL A 103 8.26 10.02 12.82
CA VAL A 103 6.97 10.69 12.60
C VAL A 103 7.16 11.92 11.71
N ASP A 104 8.19 12.74 11.97
CA ASP A 104 8.49 13.95 11.20
C ASP A 104 8.78 13.63 9.72
N VAL A 105 9.68 12.67 9.46
CA VAL A 105 10.02 12.29 8.07
C VAL A 105 8.81 11.72 7.33
N LEU A 106 8.02 10.81 7.96
CA LEU A 106 6.84 10.24 7.30
C LEU A 106 5.73 11.28 7.09
N ALA A 107 5.56 12.21 8.02
CA ALA A 107 4.62 13.31 7.87
C ALA A 107 5.00 14.19 6.67
N ASP A 108 6.28 14.53 6.56
CA ASP A 108 6.80 15.37 5.47
C ASP A 108 6.64 14.68 4.10
N VAL A 109 6.99 13.40 4.01
CA VAL A 109 6.84 12.59 2.79
C VAL A 109 5.39 12.51 2.33
N VAL A 110 4.44 12.36 3.26
CA VAL A 110 3.01 12.19 2.92
C VAL A 110 2.33 13.53 2.61
N GLN A 111 2.70 14.61 3.30
CA GLN A 111 1.99 15.90 3.22
C GLN A 111 2.65 16.91 2.29
N ASN A 112 3.96 16.85 2.08
CA ASN A 112 4.74 17.94 1.48
C ASN A 112 5.48 17.54 0.20
N ASN A 113 5.07 16.46 -0.47
CA ASN A 113 5.71 15.99 -1.70
C ASN A 113 5.66 17.06 -2.79
N LEU A 114 6.80 17.34 -3.44
CA LEU A 114 6.91 18.38 -4.45
C LEU A 114 6.27 18.04 -5.78
N LEU A 115 6.15 16.77 -6.13
CA LEU A 115 5.57 16.30 -7.39
C LEU A 115 6.11 17.07 -8.60
N ARG A 116 7.46 17.21 -8.71
CA ARG A 116 8.08 17.93 -9.82
C ARG A 116 7.84 17.18 -11.13
N GLU A 117 7.52 17.90 -12.19
CA GLU A 117 7.25 17.32 -13.50
C GLU A 117 8.43 16.44 -14.00
N GLU A 118 9.67 16.92 -13.82
CA GLU A 118 10.87 16.19 -14.22
C GLU A 118 11.06 14.86 -13.48
N ASP A 119 10.71 14.81 -12.19
CA ASP A 119 10.78 13.59 -11.39
C ASP A 119 9.64 12.64 -11.77
N ILE A 120 8.43 13.14 -12.03
CA ILE A 120 7.30 12.36 -12.52
C ILE A 120 7.66 11.66 -13.83
N GLU A 121 8.19 12.38 -14.82
CA GLU A 121 8.56 11.79 -16.12
C GLU A 121 9.69 10.75 -15.99
N ARG A 122 10.63 10.97 -15.08
CA ARG A 122 11.68 10.00 -14.77
C ARG A 122 11.10 8.75 -14.14
N GLU A 123 10.23 8.88 -13.13
CA GLU A 123 9.64 7.74 -12.44
C GLU A 123 8.65 6.97 -13.32
N LYS A 124 7.92 7.63 -14.21
CA LYS A 124 7.14 6.93 -15.24
C LYS A 124 8.00 5.97 -16.08
N THR A 125 9.24 6.38 -16.37
CA THR A 125 10.17 5.50 -17.11
C THR A 125 10.55 4.29 -16.25
N VAL A 126 10.84 4.49 -14.97
CA VAL A 126 11.16 3.40 -14.04
C VAL A 126 9.98 2.44 -13.90
N VAL A 127 8.76 2.95 -13.64
CA VAL A 127 7.55 2.12 -13.49
C VAL A 127 7.26 1.33 -14.79
N LYS A 128 7.47 1.94 -15.97
CA LYS A 128 7.30 1.22 -17.25
C LYS A 128 8.29 0.06 -17.42
N GLU A 129 9.53 0.20 -16.96
CA GLU A 129 10.49 -0.92 -16.97
C GLU A 129 10.07 -2.01 -15.96
N GLU A 130 9.57 -1.64 -14.77
CA GLU A 130 9.04 -2.62 -13.81
C GLU A 130 7.83 -3.39 -14.36
N ILE A 131 6.92 -2.70 -15.06
CA ILE A 131 5.77 -3.33 -15.74
C ILE A 131 6.28 -4.36 -16.75
N LYS A 132 7.25 -3.99 -17.56
CA LYS A 132 7.85 -4.86 -18.57
C LYS A 132 8.54 -6.07 -17.94
N ASP A 133 9.31 -5.88 -16.87
CA ASP A 133 9.93 -6.98 -16.14
C ASP A 133 8.89 -7.94 -15.55
N SER A 134 7.78 -7.41 -15.04
CA SER A 134 6.64 -8.22 -14.59
C SER A 134 5.97 -9.00 -15.73
N GLU A 135 5.76 -8.35 -16.88
CA GLU A 135 5.21 -8.99 -18.11
C GLU A 135 6.12 -10.09 -18.64
N ASP A 136 7.42 -9.93 -18.52
CA ASP A 136 8.43 -10.92 -18.95
C ASP A 136 8.62 -12.06 -17.94
N SER A 137 8.11 -11.92 -16.71
CA SER A 137 8.12 -12.95 -15.67
C SER A 137 6.84 -13.79 -15.71
N PRO A 138 6.87 -15.06 -16.17
CA PRO A 138 5.67 -15.91 -16.21
C PRO A 138 5.05 -16.18 -14.84
N SER A 139 5.88 -16.21 -13.79
CA SER A 139 5.44 -16.39 -12.40
C SER A 139 4.74 -15.16 -11.82
N SER A 140 5.03 -13.98 -12.33
CA SER A 140 4.41 -12.72 -11.89
C SER A 140 3.13 -12.45 -12.67
N ILE A 141 3.22 -12.39 -13.99
CA ILE A 141 2.11 -12.00 -14.86
C ILE A 141 0.90 -12.95 -14.78
N ILE A 142 1.11 -14.22 -14.41
CA ILE A 142 0.00 -15.17 -14.25
C ILE A 142 -0.96 -14.75 -13.12
N HIS A 143 -0.47 -14.05 -12.10
CA HIS A 143 -1.29 -13.53 -11.02
C HIS A 143 -2.21 -12.40 -11.50
N ASP A 144 -1.71 -11.48 -12.31
CA ASP A 144 -2.50 -10.39 -12.88
C ASP A 144 -3.57 -10.94 -13.82
N TYR A 145 -3.22 -11.86 -14.73
CA TYR A 145 -4.18 -12.55 -15.58
C TYR A 145 -5.26 -13.29 -14.81
N PHE A 146 -4.90 -13.86 -13.66
CA PHE A 146 -5.85 -14.59 -12.82
C PHE A 146 -6.79 -13.64 -12.08
N ILE A 147 -6.28 -12.57 -11.50
CA ILE A 147 -7.07 -11.56 -10.81
C ILE A 147 -8.02 -10.85 -11.77
N GLU A 148 -7.57 -10.50 -12.98
CA GLU A 148 -8.45 -9.97 -14.04
C GLU A 148 -9.63 -10.90 -14.36
N GLN A 149 -9.40 -12.22 -14.41
CA GLN A 149 -10.47 -13.19 -14.64
C GLN A 149 -11.43 -13.32 -13.45
N LEU A 150 -10.92 -13.20 -12.23
CA LEU A 150 -11.76 -13.21 -11.04
C LEU A 150 -12.61 -11.94 -10.90
N PHE A 151 -12.10 -10.80 -11.39
CA PHE A 151 -12.73 -9.48 -11.25
C PHE A 151 -12.81 -8.75 -12.59
N PRO A 152 -13.50 -9.31 -13.58
CA PRO A 152 -13.58 -8.70 -14.91
C PRO A 152 -14.31 -7.36 -14.87
N ASN A 153 -13.73 -6.35 -15.53
CA ASN A 153 -14.26 -4.98 -15.59
C ASN A 153 -14.48 -4.36 -14.19
N HIS A 154 -13.62 -4.70 -13.25
CA HIS A 154 -13.67 -4.21 -11.88
C HIS A 154 -12.29 -3.67 -11.49
N PRO A 155 -12.20 -2.56 -10.71
CA PRO A 155 -10.89 -2.01 -10.31
C PRO A 155 -9.97 -3.04 -9.63
N TYR A 156 -10.52 -3.96 -8.88
CA TYR A 156 -9.77 -5.06 -8.26
C TYR A 156 -9.05 -5.97 -9.26
N GLY A 157 -9.57 -6.07 -10.50
CA GLY A 157 -9.01 -6.88 -11.58
C GLY A 157 -7.85 -6.22 -12.31
N ARG A 158 -7.67 -4.91 -12.20
CA ARG A 158 -6.59 -4.16 -12.87
C ARG A 158 -5.26 -4.38 -12.14
N PRO A 159 -4.11 -4.38 -12.82
CA PRO A 159 -2.80 -4.45 -12.15
C PRO A 159 -2.56 -3.21 -11.27
N ILE A 160 -1.83 -3.38 -10.16
CA ILE A 160 -1.51 -2.25 -9.25
C ILE A 160 -0.60 -1.25 -9.95
N GLN A 161 0.37 -1.73 -10.73
CA GLN A 161 1.33 -0.91 -11.46
C GLN A 161 0.72 -0.17 -12.67
N GLY A 162 -0.53 -0.50 -13.05
CA GLY A 162 -1.12 0.00 -14.31
C GLY A 162 -0.59 -0.70 -15.54
N THR A 163 -0.68 -0.04 -16.68
CA THR A 163 -0.09 -0.44 -17.95
C THR A 163 0.90 0.62 -18.44
N GLN A 164 1.75 0.28 -19.41
CA GLN A 164 2.70 1.24 -19.99
C GLN A 164 1.98 2.46 -20.59
N GLU A 165 0.77 2.26 -21.16
CA GLU A 165 -0.06 3.31 -21.73
C GLU A 165 -0.65 4.22 -20.62
N THR A 166 -1.30 3.61 -19.62
CA THR A 166 -1.94 4.39 -18.54
C THR A 166 -0.91 5.17 -17.75
N VAL A 167 0.17 4.54 -17.31
CA VAL A 167 1.27 5.24 -16.59
C VAL A 167 1.88 6.34 -17.44
N GLY A 168 2.04 6.11 -18.75
CA GLY A 168 2.57 7.11 -19.68
C GLY A 168 1.70 8.36 -19.80
N SER A 169 0.39 8.22 -19.67
CA SER A 169 -0.58 9.30 -19.83
C SER A 169 -0.91 10.06 -18.55
N ILE A 170 -0.54 9.55 -17.37
CA ILE A 170 -0.80 10.22 -16.09
C ILE A 170 -0.14 11.61 -16.09
N SER A 171 -0.92 12.66 -15.84
CA SER A 171 -0.44 14.02 -15.70
C SER A 171 -0.18 14.37 -14.23
N ARG A 172 0.67 15.38 -14.00
CA ARG A 172 0.88 15.93 -12.66
C ARG A 172 -0.43 16.39 -12.01
N GLN A 173 -1.32 16.99 -12.81
CA GLN A 173 -2.62 17.45 -12.30
C GLN A 173 -3.46 16.29 -11.75
N GLN A 174 -3.51 15.14 -12.43
CA GLN A 174 -4.22 13.96 -11.95
C GLN A 174 -3.62 13.41 -10.65
N ILE A 175 -2.28 13.46 -10.49
CA ILE A 175 -1.63 13.07 -9.23
C ILE A 175 -2.04 14.02 -8.11
N VAL A 176 -2.04 15.33 -8.33
CA VAL A 176 -2.48 16.34 -7.35
C VAL A 176 -3.95 16.12 -6.97
N GLU A 177 -4.84 15.97 -7.96
CA GLU A 177 -6.27 15.71 -7.72
C GLU A 177 -6.51 14.43 -6.90
N PHE A 178 -5.73 13.36 -7.18
CA PHE A 178 -5.79 12.12 -6.40
C PHE A 178 -5.28 12.33 -4.96
N THR A 179 -4.19 13.07 -4.80
CA THR A 179 -3.63 13.41 -3.48
C THR A 179 -4.62 14.27 -2.68
N ASP A 180 -5.16 15.31 -3.26
CA ASP A 180 -6.13 16.21 -2.61
C ASP A 180 -7.40 15.45 -2.19
N LYS A 181 -7.81 14.47 -2.98
CA LYS A 181 -9.01 13.67 -2.68
C LYS A 181 -8.79 12.65 -1.57
N TYR A 182 -7.64 11.99 -1.53
CA TYR A 182 -7.45 10.80 -0.70
C TYR A 182 -6.46 10.96 0.45
N TYR A 183 -5.55 11.95 0.42
CA TYR A 183 -4.52 12.14 1.45
C TYR A 183 -5.00 13.10 2.55
N ASN A 184 -6.22 12.87 3.02
CA ASN A 184 -6.88 13.65 4.07
C ASN A 184 -6.78 12.94 5.42
N PRO A 185 -6.77 13.65 6.56
CA PRO A 185 -6.63 13.06 7.89
C PRO A 185 -7.64 11.97 8.20
N ASP A 186 -8.90 12.11 7.80
CA ASP A 186 -9.96 11.12 8.04
C ASP A 186 -9.73 9.81 7.27
N ASN A 187 -8.93 9.86 6.19
CA ASN A 187 -8.55 8.71 5.36
C ASN A 187 -7.18 8.13 5.70
N ILE A 188 -6.52 8.63 6.75
CA ILE A 188 -5.20 8.19 7.18
C ILE A 188 -5.29 7.43 8.49
N VAL A 189 -4.50 6.35 8.58
CA VAL A 189 -4.24 5.61 9.81
C VAL A 189 -2.76 5.61 10.06
N ILE A 190 -2.33 6.13 11.21
CA ILE A 190 -0.96 5.99 11.69
C ILE A 190 -0.90 4.80 12.63
N ALA A 191 -0.02 3.84 12.32
CA ALA A 191 0.12 2.62 13.09
C ALA A 191 1.56 2.46 13.57
N ALA A 192 1.74 2.14 14.84
CA ALA A 192 3.06 1.83 15.39
C ALA A 192 3.02 0.56 16.24
N ALA A 193 4.05 -0.28 16.09
CA ALA A 193 4.26 -1.43 16.94
C ALA A 193 5.71 -1.51 17.40
N GLY A 194 5.94 -1.93 18.64
CA GLY A 194 7.27 -1.99 19.24
C GLY A 194 7.32 -1.30 20.60
N ARG A 195 8.49 -0.81 20.97
CA ARG A 195 8.66 -0.10 22.24
C ARG A 195 8.19 1.37 22.12
N VAL A 196 6.89 1.57 21.94
CA VAL A 196 6.24 2.87 21.75
C VAL A 196 5.06 3.02 22.72
N LYS A 197 5.05 4.08 23.54
CA LYS A 197 3.88 4.42 24.34
C LYS A 197 2.86 5.15 23.46
N HIS A 198 1.61 4.79 23.62
CA HIS A 198 0.53 5.35 22.79
C HIS A 198 0.42 6.87 22.91
N GLU A 199 0.52 7.36 24.11
CA GLU A 199 0.42 8.78 24.43
C GLU A 199 1.54 9.60 23.77
N GLU A 200 2.78 9.09 23.79
CA GLU A 200 3.94 9.70 23.12
C GLU A 200 3.73 9.71 21.58
N LEU A 201 3.24 8.61 21.01
CA LEU A 201 2.92 8.56 19.58
C LEU A 201 1.84 9.59 19.21
N VAL A 202 0.76 9.67 20.00
CA VAL A 202 -0.34 10.63 19.77
C VAL A 202 0.16 12.07 19.80
N GLU A 203 1.02 12.42 20.76
CA GLU A 203 1.63 13.75 20.86
C GLU A 203 2.44 14.10 19.62
N GLN A 204 3.33 13.20 19.17
CA GLN A 204 4.13 13.42 17.96
C GLN A 204 3.24 13.53 16.71
N VAL A 205 2.23 12.67 16.59
CA VAL A 205 1.30 12.73 15.47
C VAL A 205 0.52 14.06 15.45
N GLN A 206 0.04 14.54 16.59
CA GLN A 206 -0.63 15.85 16.69
C GLN A 206 0.29 17.01 16.29
N LYS A 207 1.58 16.92 16.60
CA LYS A 207 2.57 17.93 16.25
C LYS A 207 2.81 18.01 14.74
N TYR A 208 2.96 16.86 14.06
CA TYR A 208 3.39 16.81 12.66
C TYR A 208 2.25 16.62 11.65
N PHE A 209 1.08 16.13 12.08
CA PHE A 209 -0.12 15.97 11.23
C PHE A 209 -1.21 16.96 11.66
N SER A 210 -0.88 18.24 11.64
CA SER A 210 -1.77 19.34 12.08
C SER A 210 -2.75 19.84 11.02
N GLN A 211 -2.83 19.19 9.86
CA GLN A 211 -3.78 19.57 8.81
C GLN A 211 -5.22 19.59 9.36
N GLU A 212 -6.00 20.58 8.91
CA GLU A 212 -7.42 20.71 9.26
C GLU A 212 -8.24 19.56 8.67
N ILE A 213 -9.45 19.38 9.18
CA ILE A 213 -10.42 18.40 8.68
C ILE A 213 -10.69 18.69 7.21
N GLY A 214 -10.29 17.77 6.33
CA GLY A 214 -10.70 17.79 4.93
C GLY A 214 -12.17 17.37 4.76
N THR A 215 -12.66 17.41 3.54
CA THR A 215 -13.94 16.78 3.20
C THR A 215 -13.83 15.28 3.38
N GLN A 216 -14.84 14.67 4.00
CA GLN A 216 -14.85 13.21 4.20
C GLN A 216 -14.62 12.48 2.87
N THR A 217 -13.64 11.57 2.87
CA THR A 217 -13.29 10.83 1.67
C THR A 217 -14.36 9.80 1.34
N GLU A 218 -14.97 9.93 0.14
CA GLU A 218 -15.89 8.93 -0.38
C GLU A 218 -15.14 7.90 -1.23
N HIS A 219 -15.23 6.63 -0.83
CA HIS A 219 -14.72 5.51 -1.60
C HIS A 219 -15.81 4.95 -2.52
N SER A 220 -15.44 4.65 -3.75
CA SER A 220 -16.36 4.03 -4.70
C SER A 220 -16.68 2.60 -4.28
N HIS A 221 -17.97 2.32 -4.07
CA HIS A 221 -18.46 0.97 -3.82
C HIS A 221 -18.71 0.24 -5.14
N HIS A 222 -17.87 -0.75 -5.43
CA HIS A 222 -18.01 -1.55 -6.63
C HIS A 222 -18.71 -2.89 -6.33
N HIS A 223 -19.73 -3.22 -7.12
CA HIS A 223 -20.43 -4.50 -7.02
C HIS A 223 -19.70 -5.60 -7.79
N PHE A 224 -19.45 -6.71 -7.13
CA PHE A 224 -18.84 -7.87 -7.76
C PHE A 224 -19.87 -8.66 -8.57
N LYS A 225 -19.61 -8.86 -9.87
CA LYS A 225 -20.39 -9.80 -10.69
C LYS A 225 -20.08 -11.25 -10.27
N PRO A 226 -21.03 -12.20 -10.41
CA PRO A 226 -20.75 -13.61 -10.17
C PRO A 226 -19.54 -14.11 -10.95
N VAL A 227 -18.75 -15.01 -10.35
CA VAL A 227 -17.63 -15.66 -11.06
C VAL A 227 -18.15 -16.81 -11.88
N GLU A 228 -17.94 -16.76 -13.19
CA GLU A 228 -18.15 -17.90 -14.07
C GLU A 228 -16.91 -18.82 -14.05
N LYS A 229 -17.14 -20.12 -14.20
CA LYS A 229 -16.03 -21.06 -14.42
C LYS A 229 -15.35 -20.71 -15.74
N ARG A 230 -14.09 -20.32 -15.66
CA ARG A 230 -13.30 -19.95 -16.85
C ARG A 230 -11.99 -20.73 -16.83
N LYS A 231 -11.56 -21.11 -18.03
CA LYS A 231 -10.21 -21.61 -18.28
C LYS A 231 -9.61 -20.72 -19.37
N LYS A 232 -8.51 -20.04 -19.06
CA LYS A 232 -7.78 -19.23 -20.03
C LYS A 232 -6.36 -19.76 -20.16
N VAL A 233 -5.84 -19.81 -21.37
CA VAL A 233 -4.50 -20.31 -21.65
C VAL A 233 -3.75 -19.23 -22.41
N TYR A 234 -2.66 -18.78 -21.83
CA TYR A 234 -1.74 -17.83 -22.45
C TYR A 234 -0.51 -18.59 -22.95
N LYS A 235 -0.19 -18.45 -24.22
CA LYS A 235 0.98 -19.10 -24.82
C LYS A 235 2.14 -18.12 -24.88
N LYS A 236 3.24 -18.46 -24.22
CA LYS A 236 4.52 -17.72 -24.29
C LYS A 236 5.66 -18.72 -24.61
N PRO A 237 6.76 -18.28 -25.21
CA PRO A 237 7.92 -19.13 -25.54
C PRO A 237 8.77 -19.40 -24.28
N ILE A 238 8.21 -20.11 -23.30
CA ILE A 238 8.84 -20.43 -22.01
C ILE A 238 8.98 -21.94 -21.84
N LYS A 239 9.94 -22.35 -21.00
CA LYS A 239 10.26 -23.79 -20.80
C LYS A 239 9.33 -24.49 -19.81
N GLN A 240 8.66 -23.76 -18.94
CA GLN A 240 7.80 -24.31 -17.88
C GLN A 240 6.36 -23.82 -18.04
N SER A 241 5.41 -24.67 -17.67
CA SER A 241 4.00 -24.26 -17.55
C SER A 241 3.73 -23.75 -16.15
N HIS A 242 3.16 -22.56 -16.06
CA HIS A 242 2.66 -21.99 -14.80
C HIS A 242 1.14 -22.15 -14.79
N VAL A 243 0.61 -22.65 -13.69
CA VAL A 243 -0.83 -22.88 -13.51
C VAL A 243 -1.29 -22.20 -12.24
N LEU A 244 -2.28 -21.33 -12.36
CA LEU A 244 -2.96 -20.72 -11.22
C LEU A 244 -4.42 -21.15 -11.21
N MET A 245 -4.91 -21.55 -10.05
CA MET A 245 -6.27 -22.05 -9.89
C MET A 245 -6.85 -21.49 -8.58
N GLY A 246 -8.07 -20.99 -8.64
CA GLY A 246 -8.75 -20.47 -7.48
C GLY A 246 -10.16 -19.96 -7.75
N THR A 247 -10.77 -19.36 -6.76
CA THR A 247 -12.10 -18.77 -6.83
C THR A 247 -12.22 -17.61 -5.86
N ARG A 248 -13.20 -16.73 -6.09
CA ARG A 248 -13.59 -15.75 -5.06
C ARG A 248 -14.30 -16.47 -3.92
N ILE A 249 -14.09 -15.95 -2.73
CA ILE A 249 -14.67 -16.43 -1.49
C ILE A 249 -15.43 -15.28 -0.80
N PHE A 250 -15.90 -15.53 0.39
CA PHE A 250 -16.52 -14.55 1.27
C PHE A 250 -15.52 -13.46 1.73
N PRO A 251 -15.99 -12.30 2.25
CA PRO A 251 -15.14 -11.21 2.72
C PRO A 251 -14.20 -11.61 3.87
N ARG A 252 -13.06 -10.90 4.01
CA ARG A 252 -12.04 -11.15 5.04
C ARG A 252 -12.59 -11.16 6.49
N LYS A 253 -13.69 -10.45 6.76
CA LYS A 253 -14.33 -10.37 8.08
C LYS A 253 -15.29 -11.54 8.39
N ASP A 254 -15.52 -12.43 7.42
CA ASP A 254 -16.40 -13.59 7.60
C ASP A 254 -15.75 -14.60 8.55
N ASP A 255 -16.52 -15.14 9.48
CA ASP A 255 -16.00 -16.06 10.48
C ASP A 255 -15.53 -17.40 9.89
N ARG A 256 -16.08 -17.80 8.74
CA ARG A 256 -15.64 -18.97 7.98
C ARG A 256 -14.18 -18.90 7.47
N ARG A 257 -13.49 -17.76 7.68
CA ARG A 257 -12.06 -17.62 7.30
C ARG A 257 -11.16 -18.65 8.01
N PHE A 258 -11.54 -19.12 9.19
CA PHE A 258 -10.77 -20.14 9.92
C PHE A 258 -10.90 -21.51 9.28
N GLU A 259 -12.12 -21.93 8.90
CA GLU A 259 -12.37 -23.17 8.16
C GLU A 259 -11.69 -23.15 6.79
N LEU A 260 -11.73 -21.99 6.12
CA LEU A 260 -11.03 -21.82 4.85
C LEU A 260 -9.51 -21.96 5.01
N SER A 261 -8.94 -21.41 6.07
CA SER A 261 -7.51 -21.55 6.38
C SER A 261 -7.12 -23.02 6.58
N LEU A 262 -7.92 -23.79 7.31
CA LEU A 262 -7.72 -25.22 7.46
C LEU A 262 -7.82 -25.97 6.14
N LEU A 263 -8.83 -25.65 5.31
CA LEU A 263 -8.97 -26.24 3.99
C LEU A 263 -7.74 -25.93 3.12
N ASN A 264 -7.23 -24.71 3.15
CA ASN A 264 -6.04 -24.33 2.40
C ASN A 264 -4.79 -25.11 2.84
N VAL A 265 -4.61 -25.34 4.14
CA VAL A 265 -3.51 -26.16 4.67
C VAL A 265 -3.65 -27.61 4.19
N LEU A 266 -4.86 -28.19 4.22
CA LEU A 266 -5.11 -29.55 3.72
C LEU A 266 -4.81 -29.70 2.22
N LEU A 267 -5.10 -28.67 1.43
CA LEU A 267 -4.92 -28.70 -0.01
C LEU A 267 -3.47 -28.43 -0.42
N SER A 268 -2.79 -27.42 0.18
CA SER A 268 -1.51 -26.91 -0.32
C SER A 268 -0.49 -26.51 0.76
N GLY A 269 -0.80 -26.66 2.06
CA GLY A 269 -0.03 -26.11 3.15
C GLY A 269 1.25 -26.87 3.52
N GLY A 270 1.70 -27.84 2.77
CA GLY A 270 2.94 -28.59 3.07
C GLY A 270 3.21 -29.73 2.09
N LEU A 271 4.38 -30.37 2.25
CA LEU A 271 4.84 -31.47 1.38
C LEU A 271 3.88 -32.69 1.37
N SER A 272 3.10 -32.87 2.42
CA SER A 272 2.08 -33.94 2.56
C SER A 272 0.68 -33.50 2.13
N SER A 273 0.52 -32.28 1.62
CA SER A 273 -0.77 -31.77 1.19
C SER A 273 -1.27 -32.43 -0.09
N ARG A 274 -2.58 -32.41 -0.31
CA ARG A 274 -3.19 -33.16 -1.41
C ARG A 274 -2.78 -32.69 -2.80
N LEU A 275 -2.55 -31.37 -2.99
CA LEU A 275 -2.11 -30.83 -4.28
C LEU A 275 -0.62 -31.04 -4.50
N PHE A 276 0.18 -31.01 -3.43
CA PHE A 276 1.62 -31.29 -3.55
C PHE A 276 1.89 -32.73 -3.90
#